data_8206195bfd3f7f170085dde2c33ee0e4
#
_entry.id   8206195bfd3f7f170085dde2c33ee0e4
#
_cell.length_a   1.000
_cell.length_b   1.000
_cell.length_c   1.000
_cell.angle_alpha   90.00
_cell.angle_beta   90.00
_cell.angle_gamma   90.00
#
_symmetry.space_group_name_H-M   'P 1'
#
loop_
_entity.id
_entity.type
_entity.pdbx_description
1 polymer ?
#
loop_
_entity_poly.entity_id
_entity_poly.type
_entity_poly.pdbx_seq_one_letter_code
_entity_poly.pdbx_strand_id
1 'polypeptide(L)'
;MKLLEVNNLHKAFDGVRALDGLSLAIEEGQIVSLIGSNGAGKTTLFNAICGFIAVDDGGVCFKGHSLCGLAPYRIARLGISRTFQDLRLLRKVSVLENVMLGFQRQAGEELLWSIVGWKTQHAEHANCEKACALLEFVGLEGKIHDLAENLSYGQQKLLTLACCLAMDADLLLLDEPVAGIDPETTQRILSLLRQLQSSGKTIFLIEHNIEAVKEVSDTVIVAGEGRKIAEGPPRIVMLDPAVLEAYLT
;
A
#
# COMPACT_ATOMS: atom_id res chain seq x y z
N MET A 1 1.86 18.71 5.57
CA MET A 1 3.26 18.39 6.01
C MET A 1 3.75 17.21 5.20
N LYS A 2 5.06 17.17 4.83
CA LYS A 2 5.61 16.03 4.10
C LYS A 2 5.62 14.79 4.99
N LEU A 3 4.92 13.75 4.58
CA LEU A 3 4.83 12.47 5.28
C LEU A 3 5.94 11.51 4.84
N LEU A 4 6.14 11.41 3.52
CA LEU A 4 7.19 10.57 2.89
C LEU A 4 8.05 11.44 1.99
N GLU A 5 9.36 11.30 2.09
CA GLU A 5 10.34 11.93 1.20
C GLU A 5 11.30 10.88 0.67
N VAL A 6 11.47 10.87 -0.64
CA VAL A 6 12.46 10.07 -1.37
C VAL A 6 13.43 11.03 -2.02
N ASN A 7 14.71 10.92 -1.72
CA ASN A 7 15.74 11.85 -2.14
C ASN A 7 16.83 11.13 -2.93
N ASN A 8 16.92 11.45 -4.23
CA ASN A 8 17.97 11.00 -5.14
C ASN A 8 18.26 9.50 -5.04
N LEU A 9 17.20 8.68 -5.10
CA LEU A 9 17.27 7.26 -4.83
C LEU A 9 17.85 6.50 -6.01
N HIS A 10 18.89 5.70 -5.76
CA HIS A 10 19.54 4.86 -6.74
C HIS A 10 19.49 3.39 -6.36
N LYS A 11 19.20 2.53 -7.34
CA LYS A 11 19.28 1.07 -7.21
C LYS A 11 19.59 0.42 -8.54
N ALA A 12 20.61 -0.41 -8.57
CA ALA A 12 20.94 -1.25 -9.71
C ALA A 12 20.86 -2.74 -9.34
N PHE A 13 20.50 -3.56 -10.33
CA PHE A 13 20.53 -5.02 -10.27
C PHE A 13 21.29 -5.52 -11.50
N ASP A 14 22.36 -6.26 -11.29
CA ASP A 14 23.17 -6.87 -12.37
C ASP A 14 23.53 -5.88 -13.50
N GLY A 15 23.84 -4.64 -13.12
CA GLY A 15 24.19 -3.56 -14.07
C GLY A 15 23.01 -2.79 -14.65
N VAL A 16 21.75 -3.21 -14.41
CA VAL A 16 20.54 -2.48 -14.83
C VAL A 16 20.12 -1.53 -13.72
N ARG A 17 20.05 -0.23 -14.03
CA ARG A 17 19.59 0.80 -13.10
C ARG A 17 18.05 0.78 -13.01
N ALA A 18 17.52 0.19 -11.95
CA ALA A 18 16.08 0.16 -11.69
C ALA A 18 15.56 1.47 -11.08
N LEU A 19 16.41 2.18 -10.32
CA LEU A 19 16.19 3.55 -9.85
C LEU A 19 17.45 4.37 -10.15
N ASP A 20 17.27 5.54 -10.74
CA ASP A 20 18.35 6.40 -11.21
C ASP A 20 18.11 7.88 -10.84
N GLY A 21 18.29 8.19 -9.56
CA GLY A 21 18.11 9.52 -9.00
C GLY A 21 16.66 9.93 -8.75
N LEU A 22 15.76 8.95 -8.54
CA LEU A 22 14.35 9.22 -8.32
C LEU A 22 14.12 10.00 -7.02
N SER A 23 13.39 11.12 -7.13
CA SER A 23 13.05 11.98 -6.00
C SER A 23 11.57 12.34 -6.04
N LEU A 24 10.88 12.22 -4.89
CA LEU A 24 9.49 12.61 -4.73
C LEU A 24 9.17 12.94 -3.27
N ALA A 25 8.05 13.61 -3.04
CA ALA A 25 7.52 13.86 -1.71
C ALA A 25 6.00 13.63 -1.71
N ILE A 26 5.48 13.08 -0.61
CA ILE A 26 4.05 12.85 -0.40
C ILE A 26 3.65 13.60 0.86
N GLU A 27 2.62 14.41 0.75
CA GLU A 27 2.05 15.13 1.89
C GLU A 27 0.98 14.31 2.60
N GLU A 28 0.76 14.61 3.88
CA GLU A 28 -0.29 13.96 4.67
C GLU A 28 -1.67 14.18 4.05
N GLY A 29 -2.50 13.13 4.06
CA GLY A 29 -3.88 13.18 3.61
C GLY A 29 -4.05 13.23 2.09
N GLN A 30 -3.00 12.96 1.31
CA GLN A 30 -3.09 12.90 -0.15
C GLN A 30 -3.25 11.46 -0.65
N ILE A 31 -3.91 11.33 -1.81
CA ILE A 31 -3.81 10.15 -2.66
C ILE A 31 -2.87 10.47 -3.81
N VAL A 32 -1.71 9.82 -3.83
CA VAL A 32 -0.70 9.97 -4.88
C VAL A 32 -0.62 8.69 -5.69
N SER A 33 -0.72 8.78 -7.01
CA SER A 33 -0.52 7.64 -7.91
C SER A 33 0.85 7.68 -8.56
N LEU A 34 1.54 6.55 -8.58
CA LEU A 34 2.76 6.33 -9.34
C LEU A 34 2.42 5.49 -10.58
N ILE A 35 2.59 6.09 -11.75
CA ILE A 35 2.34 5.44 -13.03
C ILE A 35 3.62 5.37 -13.86
N GLY A 36 3.65 4.52 -14.87
CA GLY A 36 4.79 4.35 -15.76
C GLY A 36 4.79 2.99 -16.44
N SER A 37 5.62 2.82 -17.45
CA SER A 37 5.77 1.55 -18.18
C SER A 37 6.29 0.42 -17.28
N ASN A 38 6.22 -0.81 -17.77
CA ASN A 38 6.85 -1.94 -17.11
C ASN A 38 8.37 -1.73 -17.09
N GLY A 39 9.01 -1.99 -15.95
CA GLY A 39 10.43 -1.70 -15.78
C GLY A 39 10.76 -0.27 -15.33
N ALA A 40 9.80 0.64 -15.22
CA ALA A 40 10.03 2.02 -14.76
C ALA A 40 10.54 2.16 -13.31
N GLY A 41 10.67 1.06 -12.56
CA GLY A 41 11.19 1.06 -11.19
C GLY A 41 10.14 1.18 -10.07
N LYS A 42 8.84 1.17 -10.41
CA LYS A 42 7.74 1.37 -9.44
C LYS A 42 7.77 0.38 -8.27
N THR A 43 7.79 -0.91 -8.57
CA THR A 43 7.86 -1.98 -7.53
C THR A 43 9.19 -1.94 -6.77
N THR A 44 10.29 -1.57 -7.44
CA THR A 44 11.59 -1.36 -6.81
C THR A 44 11.54 -0.22 -5.79
N LEU A 45 10.88 0.90 -6.12
CA LEU A 45 10.65 2.00 -5.19
C LEU A 45 9.85 1.54 -3.97
N PHE A 46 8.73 0.83 -4.15
CA PHE A 46 7.93 0.32 -3.03
C PHE A 46 8.73 -0.66 -2.16
N ASN A 47 9.55 -1.52 -2.78
CA ASN A 47 10.44 -2.42 -2.05
C ASN A 47 11.50 -1.66 -1.23
N ALA A 48 12.05 -0.58 -1.78
CA ALA A 48 13.00 0.28 -1.07
C ALA A 48 12.35 1.00 0.12
N ILE A 49 11.17 1.60 -0.06
CA ILE A 49 10.41 2.26 1.01
C ILE A 49 10.11 1.27 2.14
N CYS A 50 9.73 0.03 1.82
CA CYS A 50 9.40 -1.00 2.81
C CYS A 50 10.61 -1.73 3.40
N GLY A 51 11.85 -1.42 2.97
CA GLY A 51 13.06 -2.06 3.46
C GLY A 51 13.28 -3.50 2.98
N PHE A 52 12.55 -3.95 1.94
CA PHE A 52 12.74 -5.27 1.34
C PHE A 52 14.01 -5.34 0.49
N ILE A 53 14.51 -4.20 0.02
CA ILE A 53 15.79 -4.07 -0.69
C ILE A 53 16.58 -2.91 -0.11
N ALA A 54 17.89 -3.06 -0.06
CA ALA A 54 18.80 -1.97 0.24
C ALA A 54 18.99 -1.10 -1.01
N VAL A 55 19.04 0.22 -0.82
CA VAL A 55 19.35 1.20 -1.87
C VAL A 55 20.88 1.36 -2.00
N ASP A 56 21.33 1.77 -3.16
CA ASP A 56 22.76 1.92 -3.43
C ASP A 56 23.23 3.34 -3.07
N ASP A 57 22.36 4.35 -3.28
CA ASP A 57 22.60 5.74 -2.89
C ASP A 57 21.27 6.47 -2.69
N GLY A 58 21.30 7.64 -2.07
CA GLY A 58 20.14 8.42 -1.73
C GLY A 58 19.48 7.98 -0.43
N GLY A 59 18.21 8.36 -0.23
CA GLY A 59 17.53 8.07 1.03
C GLY A 59 16.02 8.17 0.97
N VAL A 60 15.38 7.50 1.92
CA VAL A 60 13.94 7.56 2.18
C VAL A 60 13.71 7.99 3.61
N CYS A 61 12.87 9.02 3.81
CA CYS A 61 12.47 9.51 5.12
C CYS A 61 10.94 9.45 5.27
N PHE A 62 10.47 8.98 6.41
CA PHE A 62 9.06 8.94 6.77
C PHE A 62 8.87 9.69 8.11
N LYS A 63 7.99 10.68 8.14
CA LYS A 63 7.78 11.57 9.31
C LYS A 63 9.11 12.12 9.87
N GLY A 64 10.06 12.48 9.00
CA GLY A 64 11.38 12.96 9.38
C GLY A 64 12.37 11.89 9.85
N HIS A 65 11.98 10.63 9.92
CA HIS A 65 12.84 9.51 10.29
C HIS A 65 13.39 8.80 9.05
N SER A 66 14.70 8.58 8.98
CA SER A 66 15.31 7.78 7.92
C SER A 66 14.86 6.33 7.99
N LEU A 67 14.44 5.77 6.85
CA LEU A 67 14.08 4.36 6.70
C LEU A 67 15.26 3.49 6.25
N CYS A 68 16.36 4.10 5.82
CA CYS A 68 17.51 3.37 5.27
C CYS A 68 18.11 2.41 6.31
N GLY A 69 18.27 1.15 5.91
CA GLY A 69 18.82 0.10 6.78
C GLY A 69 17.87 -0.45 7.84
N LEU A 70 16.63 0.04 7.91
CA LEU A 70 15.63 -0.52 8.81
C LEU A 70 15.05 -1.83 8.23
N ALA A 71 14.84 -2.81 9.11
CA ALA A 71 14.13 -4.03 8.73
C ALA A 71 12.64 -3.75 8.45
N PRO A 72 11.98 -4.50 7.53
CA PRO A 72 10.59 -4.26 7.12
C PRO A 72 9.60 -4.16 8.29
N TYR A 73 9.74 -5.00 9.32
CA TYR A 73 8.85 -4.97 10.47
C TYR A 73 8.98 -3.67 11.30
N ARG A 74 10.17 -3.04 11.31
CA ARG A 74 10.38 -1.74 11.98
C ARG A 74 9.71 -0.63 11.19
N ILE A 75 9.80 -0.66 9.86
CA ILE A 75 9.14 0.29 8.96
C ILE A 75 7.62 0.19 9.10
N ALA A 76 7.08 -1.03 9.14
CA ALA A 76 5.66 -1.26 9.40
C ALA A 76 5.20 -0.65 10.74
N ARG A 77 6.00 -0.81 11.80
CA ARG A 77 5.71 -0.22 13.13
C ARG A 77 5.79 1.31 13.17
N LEU A 78 6.46 1.95 12.22
CA LEU A 78 6.46 3.42 12.07
C LEU A 78 5.15 3.94 11.46
N GLY A 79 4.30 3.07 10.91
CA GLY A 79 3.01 3.44 10.34
C GLY A 79 2.97 3.39 8.81
N ILE A 80 3.74 2.51 8.18
CA ILE A 80 3.65 2.21 6.75
C ILE A 80 3.08 0.79 6.57
N SER A 81 1.97 0.66 5.86
CA SER A 81 1.38 -0.61 5.47
C SER A 81 1.43 -0.79 3.95
N ARG A 82 1.51 -2.02 3.46
CA ARG A 82 1.59 -2.32 2.04
C ARG A 82 0.75 -3.51 1.63
N THR A 83 0.02 -3.37 0.53
CA THR A 83 -0.48 -4.51 -0.23
C THR A 83 0.59 -5.00 -1.20
N PHE A 84 0.48 -6.25 -1.64
CA PHE A 84 1.39 -6.83 -2.64
C PHE A 84 0.56 -7.22 -3.87
N GLN A 85 1.20 -7.21 -5.03
CA GLN A 85 0.58 -7.65 -6.27
C GLN A 85 0.08 -9.10 -6.14
N ASP A 86 0.88 -9.99 -5.53
CA ASP A 86 0.41 -11.29 -5.04
C ASP A 86 -0.32 -11.07 -3.71
N LEU A 87 -1.58 -11.43 -3.64
CA LEU A 87 -2.51 -11.08 -2.54
C LEU A 87 -2.04 -11.53 -1.15
N ARG A 88 -1.08 -12.45 -1.05
CA ARG A 88 -0.49 -12.97 0.20
C ARG A 88 -1.50 -13.36 1.28
N LEU A 89 -2.71 -13.73 0.88
CA LEU A 89 -3.73 -14.21 1.79
C LEU A 89 -3.46 -15.67 2.18
N LEU A 90 -3.75 -16.00 3.44
CA LEU A 90 -3.76 -17.38 3.90
C LEU A 90 -5.05 -18.05 3.42
N ARG A 91 -4.97 -18.75 2.29
CA ARG A 91 -6.12 -19.26 1.55
C ARG A 91 -7.04 -20.18 2.36
N LYS A 92 -6.45 -21.04 3.22
CA LYS A 92 -7.14 -22.04 4.05
C LYS A 92 -7.51 -21.52 5.44
N VAL A 93 -7.49 -20.21 5.62
CA VAL A 93 -7.83 -19.52 6.85
C VAL A 93 -9.03 -18.63 6.55
N SER A 94 -9.90 -18.41 7.54
CA SER A 94 -11.10 -17.60 7.35
C SER A 94 -10.77 -16.14 7.01
N VAL A 95 -11.75 -15.45 6.43
CA VAL A 95 -11.69 -14.03 6.12
C VAL A 95 -11.36 -13.22 7.38
N LEU A 96 -12.04 -13.51 8.49
CA LEU A 96 -11.81 -12.85 9.78
C LEU A 96 -10.37 -13.05 10.28
N GLU A 97 -9.89 -14.30 10.29
CA GLU A 97 -8.56 -14.63 10.78
C GLU A 97 -7.47 -13.98 9.92
N ASN A 98 -7.66 -13.86 8.59
CA ASN A 98 -6.74 -13.12 7.72
C ASN A 98 -6.60 -11.65 8.17
N VAL A 99 -7.70 -10.96 8.49
CA VAL A 99 -7.67 -9.58 8.99
C VAL A 99 -7.02 -9.52 10.37
N MET A 100 -7.34 -10.46 11.26
CA MET A 100 -6.78 -10.51 12.61
C MET A 100 -5.25 -10.63 12.61
N LEU A 101 -4.66 -11.32 11.64
CA LEU A 101 -3.19 -11.40 11.49
C LEU A 101 -2.54 -10.03 11.16
N GLY A 102 -3.30 -9.07 10.65
CA GLY A 102 -2.80 -7.73 10.33
C GLY A 102 -2.60 -6.83 11.54
N PHE A 103 -3.22 -7.13 12.69
CA PHE A 103 -3.07 -6.28 13.87
C PHE A 103 -1.66 -6.33 14.46
N GLN A 104 -1.09 -5.15 14.73
CA GLN A 104 0.18 -5.02 15.40
C GLN A 104 0.03 -5.31 16.91
N ARG A 105 1.10 -5.82 17.52
CA ARG A 105 1.18 -6.10 18.97
C ARG A 105 0.09 -7.08 19.44
N GLN A 106 0.00 -8.22 18.77
CA GLN A 106 -0.83 -9.30 19.29
C GLN A 106 -0.35 -9.69 20.68
N ALA A 107 -1.28 -9.86 21.62
CA ALA A 107 -0.98 -10.24 22.99
C ALA A 107 -0.43 -11.69 23.03
N GLY A 108 0.83 -11.89 22.80
CA GLY A 108 1.51 -13.18 22.65
C GLY A 108 2.89 -13.03 22.04
N GLU A 109 3.18 -11.90 21.38
CA GLU A 109 4.52 -11.62 20.83
C GLU A 109 5.59 -11.37 21.93
N GLU A 110 5.18 -10.98 23.14
CA GLU A 110 6.08 -10.87 24.29
C GLU A 110 5.94 -12.13 25.16
N LEU A 111 7.01 -12.91 25.25
CA LEU A 111 7.12 -14.17 26.04
C LEU A 111 6.61 -14.05 27.49
N LEU A 112 6.58 -12.86 28.06
CA LEU A 112 6.09 -12.58 29.43
C LEU A 112 4.55 -12.51 29.53
N TRP A 113 3.82 -12.25 28.44
CA TRP A 113 2.37 -12.10 28.45
C TRP A 113 1.62 -13.41 28.15
N SER A 114 2.29 -14.40 27.55
CA SER A 114 1.72 -15.73 27.32
C SER A 114 1.41 -16.48 28.62
N ILE A 115 1.95 -16.02 29.76
CA ILE A 115 1.74 -16.63 31.08
C ILE A 115 0.49 -16.07 31.78
N VAL A 116 -0.05 -14.93 31.34
CA VAL A 116 -1.18 -14.24 31.97
C VAL A 116 -2.43 -14.32 31.06
N GLY A 117 -3.00 -15.51 30.92
CA GLY A 117 -4.10 -15.82 29.99
C GLY A 117 -5.37 -14.96 30.06
N TRP A 118 -5.57 -14.12 31.04
CA TRP A 118 -6.75 -13.25 31.15
C TRP A 118 -6.65 -11.96 30.29
N LYS A 119 -5.46 -11.43 30.07
CA LYS A 119 -5.28 -10.23 29.23
C LYS A 119 -5.31 -10.55 27.73
N THR A 120 -5.00 -11.80 27.35
CA THR A 120 -5.06 -12.24 25.96
C THR A 120 -6.49 -12.31 25.44
N GLN A 121 -7.45 -12.82 26.23
CA GLN A 121 -8.85 -12.97 25.83
C GLN A 121 -9.56 -11.62 25.55
N HIS A 122 -9.31 -10.60 26.38
CA HIS A 122 -9.87 -9.27 26.14
C HIS A 122 -9.27 -8.57 24.92
N ALA A 123 -7.96 -8.74 24.68
CA ALA A 123 -7.29 -8.18 23.52
C ALA A 123 -7.72 -8.89 22.21
N GLU A 124 -7.91 -10.20 22.26
CA GLU A 124 -8.44 -10.97 21.13
C GLU A 124 -9.87 -10.58 20.78
N HIS A 125 -10.73 -10.38 21.79
CA HIS A 125 -12.10 -9.93 21.56
C HIS A 125 -12.15 -8.54 20.94
N ALA A 126 -11.38 -7.59 21.45
CA ALA A 126 -11.28 -6.24 20.89
C ALA A 126 -10.71 -6.24 19.46
N ASN A 127 -9.75 -7.12 19.14
CA ASN A 127 -9.23 -7.28 17.79
C ASN A 127 -10.28 -7.91 16.86
N CYS A 128 -11.07 -8.87 17.35
CA CYS A 128 -12.16 -9.48 16.60
C CYS A 128 -13.23 -8.43 16.23
N GLU A 129 -13.64 -7.57 17.18
CA GLU A 129 -14.59 -6.48 16.91
C GLU A 129 -14.05 -5.50 15.86
N LYS A 130 -12.78 -5.09 15.97
CA LYS A 130 -12.12 -4.24 14.98
C LYS A 130 -12.04 -4.92 13.61
N ALA A 131 -11.70 -6.22 13.56
CA ALA A 131 -11.66 -6.97 12.31
C ALA A 131 -13.04 -7.04 11.65
N CYS A 132 -14.11 -7.28 12.43
CA CYS A 132 -15.47 -7.24 11.92
C CYS A 132 -15.84 -5.87 11.35
N ALA A 133 -15.49 -4.78 12.03
CA ALA A 133 -15.73 -3.42 11.54
C ALA A 133 -14.95 -3.11 10.23
N LEU A 134 -13.71 -3.60 10.10
CA LEU A 134 -12.95 -3.48 8.85
C LEU A 134 -13.57 -4.29 7.72
N LEU A 135 -14.07 -5.50 8.02
CA LEU A 135 -14.76 -6.34 7.05
C LEU A 135 -16.09 -5.74 6.59
N GLU A 136 -16.86 -5.12 7.51
CA GLU A 136 -18.04 -4.34 7.19
C GLU A 136 -17.68 -3.14 6.31
N PHE A 137 -16.64 -2.39 6.64
CA PHE A 137 -16.16 -1.24 5.87
C PHE A 137 -15.84 -1.63 4.42
N VAL A 138 -15.15 -2.75 4.20
CA VAL A 138 -14.86 -3.22 2.83
C VAL A 138 -16.01 -4.02 2.22
N GLY A 139 -17.08 -4.37 2.99
CA GLY A 139 -18.29 -5.08 2.62
C GLY A 139 -18.11 -6.57 2.40
N LEU A 140 -17.42 -7.15 3.32
CA LEU A 140 -17.24 -8.60 3.45
C LEU A 140 -17.88 -9.16 4.72
N GLU A 141 -18.78 -8.40 5.38
CA GLU A 141 -19.48 -8.80 6.62
C GLU A 141 -20.22 -10.12 6.47
N GLY A 142 -20.79 -10.39 5.30
CA GLY A 142 -21.46 -11.67 4.99
C GLY A 142 -20.53 -12.85 4.75
N LYS A 143 -19.19 -12.64 4.77
CA LYS A 143 -18.16 -13.62 4.41
C LYS A 143 -17.15 -13.91 5.54
N ILE A 144 -17.43 -13.42 6.74
CA ILE A 144 -16.49 -13.44 7.89
C ILE A 144 -15.92 -14.84 8.16
N HIS A 145 -16.75 -15.87 8.05
CA HIS A 145 -16.38 -17.26 8.33
C HIS A 145 -16.01 -18.08 7.09
N ASP A 146 -16.13 -17.49 5.89
CA ASP A 146 -15.72 -18.16 4.65
C ASP A 146 -14.19 -18.28 4.63
N LEU A 147 -13.68 -19.34 3.97
CA LEU A 147 -12.24 -19.43 3.68
C LEU A 147 -11.88 -18.41 2.60
N ALA A 148 -10.70 -17.79 2.73
CA ALA A 148 -10.25 -16.80 1.76
C ALA A 148 -10.14 -17.34 0.32
N GLU A 149 -9.91 -18.65 0.14
CA GLU A 149 -9.89 -19.30 -1.18
C GLU A 149 -11.26 -19.36 -1.87
N ASN A 150 -12.36 -19.24 -1.12
CA ASN A 150 -13.72 -19.27 -1.63
C ASN A 150 -14.20 -17.89 -2.12
N LEU A 151 -13.42 -16.85 -1.88
CA LEU A 151 -13.73 -15.50 -2.34
C LEU A 151 -13.44 -15.32 -3.82
N SER A 152 -14.25 -14.51 -4.53
CA SER A 152 -13.90 -14.03 -5.86
C SER A 152 -12.61 -13.21 -5.81
N TYR A 153 -11.94 -13.03 -6.95
CA TYR A 153 -10.70 -12.26 -7.01
C TYR A 153 -10.87 -10.82 -6.51
N GLY A 154 -11.98 -10.16 -6.88
CA GLY A 154 -12.32 -8.83 -6.36
C GLY A 154 -12.54 -8.82 -4.84
N GLN A 155 -13.22 -9.83 -4.29
CA GLN A 155 -13.38 -9.97 -2.84
C GLN A 155 -12.04 -10.23 -2.13
N GLN A 156 -11.13 -10.97 -2.74
CA GLN A 156 -9.77 -11.16 -2.21
C GLN A 156 -8.98 -9.83 -2.19
N LYS A 157 -9.15 -8.96 -3.20
CA LYS A 157 -8.57 -7.60 -3.21
C LYS A 157 -9.13 -6.76 -2.05
N LEU A 158 -10.44 -6.80 -1.81
CA LEU A 158 -11.09 -6.14 -0.67
C LEU A 158 -10.57 -6.68 0.67
N LEU A 159 -10.42 -7.99 0.80
CA LEU A 159 -9.84 -8.63 1.99
C LEU A 159 -8.38 -8.18 2.21
N THR A 160 -7.58 -8.11 1.14
CA THR A 160 -6.19 -7.62 1.21
C THR A 160 -6.14 -6.16 1.70
N LEU A 161 -7.09 -5.32 1.25
CA LEU A 161 -7.21 -3.94 1.74
C LEU A 161 -7.57 -3.94 3.24
N ALA A 162 -8.51 -4.77 3.69
CA ALA A 162 -8.88 -4.89 5.11
C ALA A 162 -7.67 -5.33 5.98
N CYS A 163 -6.89 -6.31 5.51
CA CYS A 163 -5.65 -6.73 6.19
C CYS A 163 -4.62 -5.59 6.27
N CYS A 164 -4.51 -4.78 5.21
CA CYS A 164 -3.63 -3.60 5.19
C CYS A 164 -4.09 -2.54 6.21
N LEU A 165 -5.41 -2.32 6.33
CA LEU A 165 -6.01 -1.38 7.28
C LEU A 165 -5.88 -1.84 8.74
N ALA A 166 -5.86 -3.14 9.01
CA ALA A 166 -5.69 -3.69 10.36
C ALA A 166 -4.38 -3.26 11.02
N MET A 167 -3.37 -2.89 10.22
CA MET A 167 -2.10 -2.34 10.73
C MET A 167 -2.21 -0.92 11.27
N ASP A 168 -3.34 -0.23 11.07
CA ASP A 168 -3.60 1.17 11.44
C ASP A 168 -2.49 2.13 11.03
N ALA A 169 -1.95 1.94 9.84
CA ALA A 169 -0.86 2.75 9.31
C ALA A 169 -1.35 4.14 8.86
N ASP A 170 -0.43 5.13 8.88
CA ASP A 170 -0.69 6.48 8.36
C ASP A 170 -0.50 6.56 6.86
N LEU A 171 0.42 5.73 6.31
CA LEU A 171 0.70 5.61 4.89
C LEU A 171 0.35 4.21 4.39
N LEU A 172 -0.55 4.15 3.42
CA LEU A 172 -0.92 2.92 2.72
C LEU A 172 -0.23 2.88 1.35
N LEU A 173 0.62 1.88 1.13
CA LEU A 173 1.25 1.60 -0.16
C LEU A 173 0.43 0.51 -0.86
N LEU A 174 -0.26 0.87 -1.93
CA LEU A 174 -1.17 -0.04 -2.64
C LEU A 174 -0.61 -0.40 -4.03
N ASP A 175 -0.37 -1.67 -4.25
CA ASP A 175 0.22 -2.18 -5.50
C ASP A 175 -0.89 -2.76 -6.38
N GLU A 176 -1.30 -2.00 -7.41
CA GLU A 176 -2.35 -2.32 -8.38
C GLU A 176 -3.67 -2.78 -7.72
N PRO A 177 -4.27 -1.95 -6.83
CA PRO A 177 -5.46 -2.37 -6.07
C PRO A 177 -6.66 -2.70 -6.95
N VAL A 178 -6.79 -2.12 -8.16
CA VAL A 178 -7.94 -2.35 -9.04
C VAL A 178 -7.60 -3.20 -10.29
N ALA A 179 -6.39 -3.76 -10.38
CA ALA A 179 -6.03 -4.58 -11.54
C ALA A 179 -6.77 -5.92 -11.55
N GLY A 180 -7.33 -6.29 -12.72
CA GLY A 180 -7.93 -7.60 -12.98
C GLY A 180 -9.28 -7.86 -12.32
N ILE A 181 -9.98 -6.82 -11.87
CA ILE A 181 -11.31 -6.89 -11.26
C ILE A 181 -12.38 -6.23 -12.14
N ASP A 182 -13.62 -6.55 -11.84
CA ASP A 182 -14.78 -5.99 -12.53
C ASP A 182 -14.98 -4.49 -12.22
N PRO A 183 -15.73 -3.74 -13.08
CA PRO A 183 -15.92 -2.31 -12.90
C PRO A 183 -16.65 -1.93 -11.60
N GLU A 184 -17.59 -2.75 -11.12
CA GLU A 184 -18.34 -2.48 -9.89
C GLU A 184 -17.41 -2.56 -8.68
N THR A 185 -16.62 -3.62 -8.58
CA THR A 185 -15.61 -3.78 -7.52
C THR A 185 -14.54 -2.68 -7.62
N THR A 186 -14.14 -2.27 -8.83
CA THR A 186 -13.23 -1.13 -9.06
C THR A 186 -13.79 0.13 -8.41
N GLN A 187 -15.01 0.53 -8.76
CA GLN A 187 -15.67 1.72 -8.22
C GLN A 187 -15.79 1.66 -6.69
N ARG A 188 -16.09 0.49 -6.15
CA ARG A 188 -16.12 0.27 -4.72
C ARG A 188 -14.76 0.55 -4.07
N ILE A 189 -13.67 -0.03 -4.60
CA ILE A 189 -12.31 0.21 -4.06
C ILE A 189 -11.96 1.69 -4.14
N LEU A 190 -12.20 2.37 -5.27
CA LEU A 190 -11.92 3.81 -5.41
C LEU A 190 -12.69 4.65 -4.39
N SER A 191 -13.97 4.33 -4.15
CA SER A 191 -14.78 4.97 -3.11
C SER A 191 -14.20 4.76 -1.70
N LEU A 192 -13.75 3.53 -1.38
CA LEU A 192 -13.11 3.23 -0.10
C LEU A 192 -11.81 4.03 0.08
N LEU A 193 -10.98 4.16 -0.98
CA LEU A 193 -9.75 4.95 -0.92
C LEU A 193 -10.06 6.44 -0.62
N ARG A 194 -11.09 7.01 -1.22
CA ARG A 194 -11.54 8.38 -0.93
C ARG A 194 -12.05 8.53 0.51
N GLN A 195 -12.78 7.55 1.03
CA GLN A 195 -13.22 7.54 2.44
C GLN A 195 -12.03 7.46 3.40
N LEU A 196 -11.04 6.63 3.10
CA LEU A 196 -9.80 6.52 3.89
C LEU A 196 -9.02 7.84 3.89
N GLN A 197 -8.89 8.49 2.73
CA GLN A 197 -8.30 9.82 2.65
C GLN A 197 -9.06 10.83 3.51
N SER A 198 -10.39 10.85 3.43
CA SER A 198 -11.23 11.75 4.21
C SER A 198 -11.11 11.52 5.72
N SER A 199 -10.72 10.31 6.14
CA SER A 199 -10.39 9.98 7.53
C SER A 199 -8.96 10.32 7.93
N GLY A 200 -8.17 10.95 7.04
CA GLY A 200 -6.81 11.40 7.30
C GLY A 200 -5.70 10.43 6.89
N LYS A 201 -6.04 9.29 6.27
CA LYS A 201 -5.02 8.37 5.75
C LYS A 201 -4.36 8.94 4.50
N THR A 202 -3.06 8.69 4.35
CA THR A 202 -2.29 9.00 3.14
C THR A 202 -2.14 7.75 2.30
N ILE A 203 -2.34 7.86 1.00
CA ILE A 203 -2.32 6.70 0.10
C ILE A 203 -1.32 6.95 -1.02
N PHE A 204 -0.39 6.02 -1.21
CA PHE A 204 0.50 6.00 -2.36
C PHE A 204 0.27 4.71 -3.12
N LEU A 205 -0.24 4.82 -4.34
CA LEU A 205 -0.63 3.66 -5.13
C LEU A 205 0.16 3.56 -6.44
N ILE A 206 0.47 2.34 -6.85
CA ILE A 206 0.91 2.02 -8.20
C ILE A 206 -0.32 1.59 -8.97
N GLU A 207 -0.57 2.18 -10.14
CA GLU A 207 -1.68 1.82 -11.00
C GLU A 207 -1.32 1.94 -12.49
N HIS A 208 -2.03 1.15 -13.29
CA HIS A 208 -1.97 1.19 -14.75
C HIS A 208 -3.30 1.62 -15.37
N ASN A 209 -4.39 1.57 -14.61
CA ASN A 209 -5.70 2.00 -15.05
C ASN A 209 -5.79 3.53 -14.94
N ILE A 210 -5.63 4.21 -16.08
CA ILE A 210 -5.61 5.68 -16.18
C ILE A 210 -6.94 6.31 -15.71
N GLU A 211 -8.08 5.68 -15.95
CA GLU A 211 -9.35 6.21 -15.49
C GLU A 211 -9.47 6.14 -13.96
N ALA A 212 -9.05 5.04 -13.35
CA ALA A 212 -8.97 4.93 -11.90
C ALA A 212 -8.02 5.98 -11.30
N VAL A 213 -6.86 6.20 -11.91
CA VAL A 213 -5.89 7.23 -11.50
C VAL A 213 -6.50 8.63 -11.56
N LYS A 214 -7.19 8.99 -12.67
CA LYS A 214 -7.85 10.29 -12.83
C LYS A 214 -8.96 10.51 -11.79
N GLU A 215 -9.66 9.46 -11.43
CA GLU A 215 -10.77 9.51 -10.49
C GLU A 215 -10.31 9.65 -9.05
N VAL A 216 -9.26 8.92 -8.64
CA VAL A 216 -8.91 8.80 -7.22
C VAL A 216 -7.73 9.66 -6.79
N SER A 217 -6.86 10.13 -7.69
CA SER A 217 -5.61 10.78 -7.30
C SER A 217 -5.74 12.29 -7.18
N ASP A 218 -5.06 12.86 -6.19
CA ASP A 218 -4.82 14.31 -6.09
C ASP A 218 -3.59 14.69 -6.90
N THR A 219 -2.57 13.83 -6.88
CA THR A 219 -1.31 14.01 -7.61
C THR A 219 -0.92 12.71 -8.30
N VAL A 220 -0.39 12.83 -9.51
CA VAL A 220 0.19 11.72 -10.27
C VAL A 220 1.67 11.98 -10.45
N ILE A 221 2.46 10.96 -10.19
CA ILE A 221 3.90 10.91 -10.49
C ILE A 221 4.09 9.92 -11.62
N VAL A 222 4.73 10.36 -12.69
CA VAL A 222 5.08 9.51 -13.83
C VAL A 222 6.54 9.13 -13.71
N ALA A 223 6.80 7.82 -13.70
CA ALA A 223 8.15 7.26 -13.69
C ALA A 223 8.49 6.60 -15.03
N GLY A 224 9.71 6.77 -15.47
CA GLY A 224 10.29 6.08 -16.62
C GLY A 224 11.78 5.86 -16.40
N GLU A 225 12.28 4.68 -16.74
CA GLU A 225 13.70 4.31 -16.63
C GLU A 225 14.34 4.64 -15.26
N GLY A 226 13.56 4.41 -14.17
CA GLY A 226 14.02 4.66 -12.81
C GLY A 226 14.05 6.13 -12.39
N ARG A 227 13.52 7.05 -13.20
CA ARG A 227 13.48 8.51 -12.96
C ARG A 227 12.06 9.04 -12.91
N LYS A 228 11.87 10.17 -12.28
CA LYS A 228 10.61 10.92 -12.36
C LYS A 228 10.59 11.73 -13.66
N ILE A 229 9.56 11.50 -14.50
CA ILE A 229 9.34 12.23 -15.76
C ILE A 229 8.49 13.46 -15.51
N ALA A 230 7.36 13.29 -14.81
CA ALA A 230 6.43 14.36 -14.53
C ALA A 230 5.76 14.17 -13.17
N GLU A 231 5.21 15.26 -12.60
CA GLU A 231 4.45 15.25 -11.36
C GLU A 231 3.43 16.40 -11.37
N GLY A 232 2.22 16.13 -10.93
CA GLY A 232 1.17 17.13 -10.82
C GLY A 232 -0.24 16.55 -10.79
N PRO A 233 -1.27 17.43 -10.86
CA PRO A 233 -2.66 16.98 -10.96
C PRO A 233 -2.89 16.09 -12.18
N PRO A 234 -3.72 15.02 -12.07
CA PRO A 234 -3.93 14.05 -13.15
C PRO A 234 -4.28 14.71 -14.49
N ARG A 235 -5.15 15.72 -14.47
CA ARG A 235 -5.63 16.42 -15.68
C ARG A 235 -4.52 17.14 -16.44
N ILE A 236 -3.46 17.56 -15.76
CA ILE A 236 -2.32 18.27 -16.36
C ILE A 236 -1.29 17.25 -16.86
N VAL A 237 -0.89 16.33 -15.97
CA VAL A 237 0.17 15.34 -16.26
C VAL A 237 -0.19 14.44 -17.44
N MET A 238 -1.47 14.05 -17.57
CA MET A 238 -1.92 13.20 -18.69
C MET A 238 -1.91 13.87 -20.06
N LEU A 239 -1.71 15.19 -20.12
CA LEU A 239 -1.59 15.94 -21.37
C LEU A 239 -0.13 16.31 -21.69
N ASP A 240 0.81 15.98 -20.81
CA ASP A 240 2.22 16.28 -21.00
C ASP A 240 2.79 15.45 -22.16
N PRO A 241 3.41 16.08 -23.18
CA PRO A 241 4.00 15.37 -24.31
C PRO A 241 5.03 14.32 -23.90
N ALA A 242 5.86 14.60 -22.89
CA ALA A 242 6.87 13.66 -22.37
C ALA A 242 6.22 12.42 -21.76
N VAL A 243 5.04 12.57 -21.13
CA VAL A 243 4.26 11.45 -20.58
C VAL A 243 3.65 10.63 -21.70
N LEU A 244 3.07 11.27 -22.72
CA LEU A 244 2.50 10.58 -23.87
C LEU A 244 3.56 9.77 -24.63
N GLU A 245 4.75 10.32 -24.83
CA GLU A 245 5.88 9.63 -25.46
C GLU A 245 6.30 8.40 -24.65
N ALA A 246 6.45 8.54 -23.31
CA ALA A 246 6.85 7.46 -22.42
C ALA A 246 5.84 6.30 -22.32
N TYR A 247 4.58 6.52 -22.75
CA TYR A 247 3.52 5.49 -22.80
C TYR A 247 3.33 4.88 -24.17
N LEU A 248 3.83 5.54 -25.25
CA LEU A 248 3.68 5.07 -26.65
C LEU A 248 4.88 4.22 -27.11
N THR A 249 5.96 4.18 -26.33
CA THR A 249 7.14 3.34 -26.52
C THR A 249 7.12 2.14 -25.59
#